data_0825fca391ff93bfa78688ce67ae7c7a
#
_entry.id   0825fca391ff93bfa78688ce67ae7c7a
#
_cell.length_a   1.000
_cell.length_b   1.000
_cell.length_c   1.000
_cell.angle_alpha   90.00
_cell.angle_beta   90.00
_cell.angle_gamma   90.00
#
_symmetry.space_group_name_H-M   'P 1'
#
loop_
_entity.id
_entity.type
_entity.pdbx_description
1 polymer ?
#
loop_
_entity_poly.entity_id
_entity_poly.type
_entity_poly.pdbx_seq_one_letter_code
_entity_poly.pdbx_strand_id
1 'polypeptide(L)'
;MAEALGWAGINEVPLVVSLYQRAGPSTGLPTRHEQGDLLFAINAGHGEFPRIVFASGDIEESFYDTLKVFNFAEIFQLPVIHLLDKAIASSVMTCKNFDPNKISIDRGYLIKKINNKTKDQDKLKHFKRFELQKNTAISPRPPLGTENGIFWNTGDEHDEEGHISEDPTLRIKMMDKRMSKLNLVLQEIQDEDKALSYNENSDIVITS
;
A
#
# COMPACT_ATOMS: atom_id res chain seq x y z
N MET A 1 2.65 -10.93 10.77
CA MET A 1 2.71 -10.05 9.56
C MET A 1 1.72 -10.50 8.48
N ALA A 2 1.72 -11.76 8.04
CA ALA A 2 0.86 -12.25 6.96
C ALA A 2 -0.64 -11.94 7.16
N GLU A 3 -1.19 -12.28 8.32
CA GLU A 3 -2.60 -12.00 8.66
C GLU A 3 -2.94 -10.50 8.58
N ALA A 4 -2.08 -9.66 9.15
CA ALA A 4 -2.31 -8.21 9.14
C ALA A 4 -2.24 -7.61 7.73
N LEU A 5 -1.36 -8.13 6.86
CA LEU A 5 -1.31 -7.73 5.45
C LEU A 5 -2.58 -8.14 4.69
N GLY A 6 -3.06 -9.37 4.89
CA GLY A 6 -4.30 -9.85 4.29
C GLY A 6 -5.50 -9.01 4.74
N TRP A 7 -5.59 -8.73 6.05
CA TRP A 7 -6.63 -7.87 6.60
C TRP A 7 -6.58 -6.44 6.02
N ALA A 8 -5.38 -5.85 5.92
CA ALA A 8 -5.22 -4.54 5.29
C ALA A 8 -5.60 -4.57 3.81
N GLY A 9 -5.27 -5.66 3.11
CA GLY A 9 -5.62 -5.84 1.70
C GLY A 9 -7.12 -5.92 1.47
N ILE A 10 -7.85 -6.74 2.25
CA ILE A 10 -9.30 -6.90 2.08
C ILE A 10 -10.07 -5.63 2.45
N ASN A 11 -9.63 -4.92 3.50
CA ASN A 11 -10.23 -3.67 3.95
C ASN A 11 -9.70 -2.42 3.24
N GLU A 12 -8.85 -2.60 2.24
CA GLU A 12 -8.27 -1.49 1.46
C GLU A 12 -7.65 -0.40 2.37
N VAL A 13 -6.90 -0.86 3.39
CA VAL A 13 -6.26 0.02 4.37
C VAL A 13 -4.87 0.39 3.90
N PRO A 14 -4.55 1.68 3.79
CA PRO A 14 -3.18 2.12 3.58
C PRO A 14 -2.27 1.64 4.70
N LEU A 15 -1.28 0.84 4.37
CA LEU A 15 -0.33 0.30 5.33
C LEU A 15 1.06 0.26 4.72
N VAL A 16 2.05 0.77 5.43
CA VAL A 16 3.47 0.63 5.07
C VAL A 16 4.15 -0.29 6.08
N VAL A 17 4.82 -1.32 5.57
CA VAL A 17 5.61 -2.25 6.37
C VAL A 17 7.07 -2.12 5.94
N SER A 18 7.93 -1.56 6.79
CA SER A 18 9.38 -1.57 6.55
C SER A 18 9.96 -2.91 6.94
N LEU A 19 10.46 -3.65 5.97
CA LEU A 19 11.09 -4.95 6.15
C LEU A 19 12.61 -4.83 6.03
N TYR A 20 13.29 -4.87 7.19
CA TYR A 20 14.76 -4.85 7.25
C TYR A 20 15.30 -6.27 7.07
N GLN A 21 15.76 -6.57 5.87
CA GLN A 21 16.23 -7.88 5.47
C GLN A 21 17.53 -8.26 6.20
N ARG A 22 17.61 -9.49 6.61
CA ARG A 22 18.78 -10.09 7.26
C ARG A 22 18.84 -11.58 6.98
N ALA A 23 20.00 -12.19 7.21
CA ALA A 23 20.15 -13.63 7.01
C ALA A 23 19.20 -14.44 7.90
N GLY A 24 18.35 -15.27 7.25
CA GLY A 24 17.47 -16.23 7.88
C GLY A 24 18.10 -17.63 8.00
N PRO A 25 17.28 -18.68 8.29
CA PRO A 25 15.87 -18.64 8.70
C PRO A 25 15.67 -18.17 10.15
N SER A 26 14.40 -17.85 10.51
CA SER A 26 14.04 -17.34 11.85
C SER A 26 14.84 -16.08 12.22
N THR A 27 15.42 -16.03 13.40
CA THR A 27 16.31 -14.93 13.80
C THR A 27 17.61 -14.90 12.99
N GLY A 28 18.10 -16.06 12.59
CA GLY A 28 19.29 -16.22 11.75
C GLY A 28 20.51 -15.48 12.27
N LEU A 29 21.04 -14.58 11.45
CA LEU A 29 22.16 -13.70 11.81
C LEU A 29 21.67 -12.25 11.96
N PRO A 30 21.16 -11.85 13.13
CA PRO A 30 20.43 -10.59 13.32
C PRO A 30 21.29 -9.33 13.09
N THR A 31 22.61 -9.47 13.13
CA THR A 31 23.57 -8.38 12.93
C THR A 31 24.21 -8.37 11.55
N ARG A 32 23.83 -9.31 10.68
CA ARG A 32 24.36 -9.42 9.31
C ARG A 32 23.24 -9.19 8.30
N HIS A 33 23.57 -8.58 7.18
CA HIS A 33 22.63 -8.32 6.10
C HIS A 33 22.53 -9.52 5.15
N GLU A 34 21.37 -9.65 4.55
CA GLU A 34 21.09 -10.49 3.40
C GLU A 34 19.87 -9.91 2.70
N GLN A 35 19.79 -10.00 1.38
CA GLN A 35 18.66 -9.55 0.57
C GLN A 35 17.86 -10.77 0.06
N GLY A 36 17.34 -11.57 0.99
CA GLY A 36 16.66 -12.85 0.72
C GLY A 36 15.14 -12.81 0.79
N ASP A 37 14.53 -11.67 1.16
CA ASP A 37 13.12 -11.60 1.53
C ASP A 37 12.18 -11.15 0.40
N LEU A 38 12.65 -10.93 -0.83
CA LEU A 38 11.82 -10.45 -1.94
C LEU A 38 10.65 -11.38 -2.23
N LEU A 39 10.90 -12.69 -2.38
CA LEU A 39 9.83 -13.67 -2.64
C LEU A 39 8.84 -13.76 -1.47
N PHE A 40 9.35 -13.64 -0.23
CA PHE A 40 8.49 -13.55 0.93
C PHE A 40 7.60 -12.30 0.89
N ALA A 41 8.14 -11.13 0.59
CA ALA A 41 7.39 -9.87 0.51
C ALA A 41 6.30 -9.93 -0.57
N ILE A 42 6.61 -10.46 -1.75
CA ILE A 42 5.67 -10.61 -2.85
C ILE A 42 4.51 -11.54 -2.47
N ASN A 43 4.79 -12.63 -1.72
CA ASN A 43 3.82 -13.68 -1.41
C ASN A 43 3.32 -13.66 0.05
N ALA A 44 3.72 -12.68 0.86
CA ALA A 44 3.33 -12.63 2.28
C ALA A 44 1.82 -12.44 2.45
N GLY A 45 1.12 -13.49 2.89
CA GLY A 45 -0.31 -13.46 3.16
C GLY A 45 -1.01 -14.74 2.77
N HIS A 46 -2.29 -14.83 3.15
CA HIS A 46 -3.21 -15.88 2.74
C HIS A 46 -4.07 -15.36 1.58
N GLY A 47 -4.13 -16.11 0.49
CA GLY A 47 -4.85 -15.71 -0.72
C GLY A 47 -4.21 -14.52 -1.44
N GLU A 48 -4.93 -13.97 -2.40
CA GLU A 48 -4.45 -12.91 -3.28
C GLU A 48 -5.03 -11.55 -2.87
N PHE A 49 -4.17 -10.56 -2.78
CA PHE A 49 -4.53 -9.15 -2.62
C PHE A 49 -3.44 -8.27 -3.22
N PRO A 50 -3.78 -7.07 -3.72
CA PRO A 50 -2.81 -6.16 -4.31
C PRO A 50 -1.86 -5.62 -3.25
N ARG A 51 -0.58 -5.52 -3.60
CA ARG A 51 0.47 -4.90 -2.79
C ARG A 51 1.54 -4.31 -3.68
N ILE A 52 2.25 -3.32 -3.15
CA ILE A 52 3.47 -2.80 -3.74
C ILE A 52 4.64 -3.31 -2.90
N VAL A 53 5.70 -3.77 -3.55
CA VAL A 53 6.99 -4.05 -2.92
C VAL A 53 7.99 -3.07 -3.51
N PHE A 54 8.58 -2.25 -2.66
CA PHE A 54 9.49 -1.17 -3.04
C PHE A 54 10.81 -1.31 -2.29
N ALA A 55 11.94 -1.18 -2.96
CA ALA A 55 13.26 -1.33 -2.36
C ALA A 55 14.07 -0.04 -2.50
N SER A 56 14.85 0.29 -1.47
CA SER A 56 15.81 1.40 -1.51
C SER A 56 17.24 0.87 -1.44
N GLY A 57 18.12 1.44 -2.25
CA GLY A 57 19.51 1.02 -2.36
C GLY A 57 20.47 1.72 -1.39
N ASP A 58 20.14 2.91 -0.87
CA ASP A 58 20.99 3.66 0.04
C ASP A 58 20.20 4.48 1.08
N ILE A 59 20.92 5.23 1.94
CA ILE A 59 20.33 6.02 3.02
C ILE A 59 19.54 7.23 2.49
N GLU A 60 20.02 7.88 1.43
CA GLU A 60 19.33 9.03 0.84
C GLU A 60 18.02 8.57 0.16
N GLU A 61 18.09 7.51 -0.63
CA GLU A 61 16.91 6.88 -1.22
C GLU A 61 15.93 6.44 -0.13
N SER A 62 16.40 5.76 0.92
CA SER A 62 15.53 5.28 2.01
C SER A 62 14.71 6.41 2.65
N PHE A 63 15.26 7.63 2.75
CA PHE A 63 14.53 8.78 3.28
C PHE A 63 13.40 9.20 2.31
N TYR A 64 13.74 9.45 1.04
CA TYR A 64 12.75 9.94 0.08
C TYR A 64 11.73 8.86 -0.29
N ASP A 65 12.15 7.62 -0.43
CA ASP A 65 11.28 6.51 -0.75
C ASP A 65 10.30 6.20 0.38
N THR A 66 10.71 6.38 1.64
CA THR A 66 9.77 6.28 2.76
C THR A 66 8.58 7.23 2.57
N LEU A 67 8.81 8.47 2.13
CA LEU A 67 7.73 9.41 1.86
C LEU A 67 6.88 8.98 0.66
N LYS A 68 7.51 8.48 -0.41
CA LYS A 68 6.81 7.96 -1.60
C LYS A 68 5.94 6.75 -1.27
N VAL A 69 6.45 5.77 -0.53
CA VAL A 69 5.68 4.56 -0.21
C VAL A 69 4.48 4.85 0.67
N PHE A 70 4.54 5.87 1.54
CA PHE A 70 3.36 6.34 2.25
C PHE A 70 2.34 6.96 1.31
N ASN A 71 2.77 7.78 0.34
CA ASN A 71 1.87 8.31 -0.68
C ASN A 71 1.23 7.18 -1.50
N PHE A 72 2.01 6.20 -1.97
CA PHE A 72 1.47 5.06 -2.71
C PHE A 72 0.44 4.28 -1.91
N ALA A 73 0.71 4.01 -0.63
CA ALA A 73 -0.26 3.33 0.23
C ALA A 73 -1.58 4.11 0.32
N GLU A 74 -1.51 5.43 0.52
CA GLU A 74 -2.67 6.30 0.68
C GLU A 74 -3.44 6.50 -0.64
N ILE A 75 -2.74 6.73 -1.76
CA ILE A 75 -3.35 6.95 -3.08
C ILE A 75 -4.07 5.70 -3.55
N PHE A 76 -3.39 4.55 -3.52
CA PHE A 76 -3.92 3.28 -4.04
C PHE A 76 -4.70 2.47 -2.99
N GLN A 77 -4.68 2.88 -1.72
CA GLN A 77 -5.38 2.20 -0.62
C GLN A 77 -5.06 0.70 -0.58
N LEU A 78 -3.76 0.39 -0.46
CA LEU A 78 -3.25 -0.97 -0.41
C LEU A 78 -1.99 -1.05 0.48
N PRO A 79 -1.61 -2.25 0.93
CA PRO A 79 -0.35 -2.46 1.64
C PRO A 79 0.86 -2.22 0.74
N VAL A 80 1.86 -1.52 1.27
CA VAL A 80 3.19 -1.36 0.67
C VAL A 80 4.23 -1.98 1.59
N ILE A 81 5.09 -2.83 1.05
CA ILE A 81 6.23 -3.40 1.77
C ILE A 81 7.48 -2.68 1.28
N HIS A 82 8.11 -1.93 2.16
CA HIS A 82 9.35 -1.23 1.89
C HIS A 82 10.52 -2.11 2.31
N LEU A 83 11.21 -2.67 1.33
CA LEU A 83 12.40 -3.50 1.53
C LEU A 83 13.61 -2.62 1.80
N LEU A 84 14.22 -2.85 2.93
CA LEU A 84 15.48 -2.28 3.34
C LEU A 84 16.38 -3.43 3.77
N ASP A 85 17.68 -3.21 3.88
CA ASP A 85 18.53 -4.24 4.43
C ASP A 85 19.22 -3.80 5.74
N LYS A 86 19.82 -4.77 6.40
CA LYS A 86 20.52 -4.54 7.67
C LYS A 86 21.76 -3.66 7.51
N ALA A 87 22.41 -3.64 6.33
CA ALA A 87 23.54 -2.77 6.06
C ALA A 87 23.08 -1.30 6.06
N ILE A 88 22.01 -0.96 5.32
CA ILE A 88 21.42 0.38 5.29
C ILE A 88 21.00 0.79 6.71
N ALA A 89 20.25 -0.08 7.42
CA ALA A 89 19.72 0.21 8.75
C ALA A 89 20.80 0.45 9.83
N SER A 90 22.00 -0.08 9.65
CA SER A 90 23.09 0.02 10.62
C SER A 90 24.25 0.89 10.15
N SER A 91 24.21 1.39 8.93
CA SER A 91 25.26 2.23 8.38
C SER A 91 25.22 3.63 8.99
N VAL A 92 26.39 4.22 9.11
CA VAL A 92 26.59 5.62 9.43
C VAL A 92 27.42 6.22 8.31
N MET A 93 26.85 7.17 7.59
CA MET A 93 27.52 7.85 6.50
C MET A 93 27.22 9.34 6.48
N THR A 94 28.11 10.11 5.89
CA THR A 94 27.87 11.51 5.60
C THR A 94 27.01 11.62 4.34
N CYS A 95 25.88 12.28 4.41
CA CYS A 95 25.02 12.58 3.28
C CYS A 95 24.68 14.08 3.24
N LYS A 96 24.09 14.52 2.14
CA LYS A 96 23.52 15.85 2.03
C LYS A 96 22.34 16.00 3.00
N ASN A 97 22.07 17.22 3.41
CA ASN A 97 20.87 17.49 4.21
C ASN A 97 19.62 17.09 3.40
N PHE A 98 18.74 16.34 4.04
CA PHE A 98 17.46 15.97 3.45
C PHE A 98 16.59 17.23 3.26
N ASP A 99 15.96 17.30 2.10
CA ASP A 99 15.00 18.35 1.78
C ASP A 99 13.58 17.75 1.78
N PRO A 100 12.79 17.96 2.84
CA PRO A 100 11.44 17.42 2.92
C PRO A 100 10.48 18.02 1.89
N ASN A 101 10.84 19.15 1.25
CA ASN A 101 10.00 19.79 0.24
C ASN A 101 10.10 19.12 -1.13
N LYS A 102 11.03 18.20 -1.32
CA LYS A 102 11.14 17.44 -2.60
C LYS A 102 9.95 16.51 -2.83
N ILE A 103 9.25 16.09 -1.79
CA ILE A 103 8.09 15.20 -1.89
C ILE A 103 6.90 15.83 -1.18
N SER A 104 5.83 16.05 -1.93
CA SER A 104 4.54 16.48 -1.38
C SER A 104 3.82 15.30 -0.74
N ILE A 105 3.10 15.57 0.37
CA ILE A 105 2.25 14.55 1.00
C ILE A 105 0.93 14.45 0.23
N ASP A 106 0.65 13.26 -0.30
CA ASP A 106 -0.62 12.95 -0.94
C ASP A 106 -1.36 11.87 -0.12
N ARG A 107 -2.54 12.24 0.38
CA ARG A 107 -3.40 11.37 1.18
C ARG A 107 -4.45 10.63 0.33
N GLY A 108 -4.33 10.71 -1.00
CA GLY A 108 -5.25 10.09 -1.92
C GLY A 108 -6.70 10.59 -1.79
N TYR A 109 -7.67 9.72 -2.05
CA TYR A 109 -9.08 10.12 -2.09
C TYR A 109 -9.71 10.23 -0.68
N LEU A 110 -9.29 11.23 0.08
CA LEU A 110 -9.90 11.58 1.37
C LEU A 110 -11.10 12.51 1.18
N ILE A 111 -12.22 12.17 1.83
CA ILE A 111 -13.41 13.02 1.87
C ILE A 111 -13.67 13.51 3.29
N LYS A 112 -13.69 14.82 3.47
CA LYS A 112 -13.86 15.46 4.79
C LYS A 112 -15.31 15.78 5.15
N LYS A 113 -16.22 15.75 4.16
CA LYS A 113 -17.65 16.02 4.36
C LYS A 113 -18.48 15.11 3.49
N ILE A 114 -19.49 14.51 4.08
CA ILE A 114 -20.45 13.65 3.38
C ILE A 114 -21.81 14.34 3.43
N ASN A 115 -22.29 14.81 2.28
CA ASN A 115 -23.58 15.47 2.18
C ASN A 115 -24.69 14.43 2.03
N ASN A 116 -25.30 14.01 3.11
CA ASN A 116 -26.53 13.22 3.05
C ASN A 116 -27.73 14.13 2.74
N LYS A 117 -28.17 14.15 1.47
CA LYS A 117 -29.37 14.89 1.05
C LYS A 117 -30.70 14.15 1.38
N THR A 118 -30.69 13.12 2.20
CA THR A 118 -31.91 12.38 2.54
C THR A 118 -32.57 12.96 3.77
N LYS A 119 -33.81 13.45 3.58
CA LYS A 119 -34.72 14.00 4.62
C LYS A 119 -35.28 12.93 5.59
N ASP A 120 -35.00 11.66 5.37
CA ASP A 120 -35.42 10.57 6.25
C ASP A 120 -34.40 10.38 7.36
N GLN A 121 -34.66 10.94 8.53
CA GLN A 121 -33.87 10.80 9.76
C GLN A 121 -33.86 9.37 10.32
N ASP A 122 -34.72 8.47 9.85
CA ASP A 122 -34.88 7.10 10.37
C ASP A 122 -34.04 6.03 9.65
N LYS A 123 -33.32 6.40 8.60
CA LYS A 123 -32.38 5.47 7.94
C LYS A 123 -30.97 6.04 8.00
N LEU A 124 -30.23 5.64 9.03
CA LEU A 124 -28.76 5.72 9.03
C LEU A 124 -28.25 5.05 7.76
N LYS A 125 -28.02 5.82 6.70
CA LYS A 125 -27.35 5.31 5.52
C LYS A 125 -25.88 5.19 5.88
N HIS A 126 -25.40 3.96 5.96
CA HIS A 126 -24.00 3.69 6.13
C HIS A 126 -23.22 4.18 4.91
N PHE A 127 -21.97 4.57 5.14
CA PHE A 127 -21.10 5.04 4.11
C PHE A 127 -20.54 3.86 3.30
N LYS A 128 -20.64 3.91 1.98
CA LYS A 128 -20.08 2.89 1.09
C LYS A 128 -18.56 3.07 0.95
N ARG A 129 -17.83 2.64 1.98
CA ARG A 129 -16.36 2.71 1.99
C ARG A 129 -15.72 1.89 0.85
N PHE A 130 -16.37 0.82 0.45
CA PHE A 130 -15.88 -0.13 -0.55
C PHE A 130 -16.67 -0.07 -1.86
N GLU A 131 -17.25 1.09 -2.17
CA GLU A 131 -18.12 1.30 -3.34
C GLU A 131 -17.50 0.75 -4.62
N LEU A 132 -18.32 0.00 -5.38
CA LEU A 132 -17.97 -0.54 -6.69
C LEU A 132 -18.19 0.54 -7.76
N GLN A 133 -17.18 1.37 -7.98
CA GLN A 133 -17.21 2.44 -8.97
C GLN A 133 -16.91 1.92 -10.38
N LYS A 134 -17.55 2.51 -11.41
CA LYS A 134 -17.39 2.05 -12.80
C LYS A 134 -16.01 2.38 -13.39
N ASN A 135 -15.38 3.47 -12.96
CA ASN A 135 -14.23 4.05 -13.64
C ASN A 135 -12.94 4.02 -12.82
N THR A 136 -13.00 3.59 -11.56
CA THR A 136 -11.83 3.51 -10.69
C THR A 136 -11.99 2.42 -9.64
N ALA A 137 -10.89 1.82 -9.24
CA ALA A 137 -10.82 0.88 -8.12
C ALA A 137 -10.66 1.60 -6.76
N ILE A 138 -10.48 2.91 -6.77
CA ILE A 138 -10.22 3.69 -5.55
C ILE A 138 -11.53 4.26 -5.03
N SER A 139 -11.95 3.81 -3.86
CA SER A 139 -13.16 4.30 -3.20
C SER A 139 -12.85 5.48 -2.29
N PRO A 140 -13.84 6.37 -2.07
CA PRO A 140 -13.65 7.50 -1.15
C PRO A 140 -13.44 7.00 0.28
N ARG A 141 -12.52 7.65 1.02
CA ARG A 141 -12.15 7.28 2.38
C ARG A 141 -12.40 8.44 3.34
N PRO A 142 -13.37 8.33 4.27
CA PRO A 142 -13.58 9.35 5.30
C PRO A 142 -12.56 9.15 6.44
N PRO A 143 -11.92 10.22 6.94
CA PRO A 143 -11.19 10.16 8.21
C PRO A 143 -12.09 9.75 9.37
N LEU A 144 -11.53 9.12 10.40
CA LEU A 144 -12.26 8.78 11.61
C LEU A 144 -12.89 10.05 12.22
N GLY A 145 -14.14 9.94 12.64
CA GLY A 145 -14.92 11.05 13.17
C GLY A 145 -15.61 11.93 12.11
N THR A 146 -15.53 11.58 10.82
CA THR A 146 -16.29 12.26 9.78
C THR A 146 -17.79 11.99 9.97
N GLU A 147 -18.58 13.05 10.06
CA GLU A 147 -20.04 12.93 10.15
C GLU A 147 -20.62 12.18 8.95
N ASN A 148 -21.52 11.23 9.18
CA ASN A 148 -22.10 10.31 8.19
C ASN A 148 -21.07 9.39 7.49
N GLY A 149 -19.86 9.26 8.03
CA GLY A 149 -18.80 8.42 7.48
C GLY A 149 -18.66 7.06 8.16
N ILE A 150 -19.71 6.53 8.77
CA ILE A 150 -19.69 5.23 9.46
C ILE A 150 -19.77 4.11 8.43
N PHE A 151 -18.84 3.17 8.54
CA PHE A 151 -18.77 1.94 7.75
C PHE A 151 -18.21 0.80 8.62
N TRP A 152 -18.32 -0.44 8.13
CA TRP A 152 -17.83 -1.62 8.84
C TRP A 152 -16.50 -2.09 8.28
N ASN A 153 -15.69 -2.71 9.13
CA ASN A 153 -14.49 -3.43 8.75
C ASN A 153 -14.58 -4.85 9.29
N THR A 154 -14.24 -5.83 8.46
CA THR A 154 -14.24 -7.24 8.83
C THR A 154 -13.04 -7.96 8.22
N GLY A 155 -12.66 -9.11 8.76
CA GLY A 155 -11.68 -10.01 8.14
C GLY A 155 -12.27 -10.90 7.04
N ASP A 156 -13.61 -10.92 6.91
CA ASP A 156 -14.32 -11.72 5.92
C ASP A 156 -14.58 -10.91 4.64
N GLU A 157 -15.07 -11.59 3.59
CA GLU A 157 -15.56 -10.88 2.42
C GLU A 157 -16.80 -10.07 2.79
N HIS A 158 -16.94 -8.90 2.15
CA HIS A 158 -17.92 -7.91 2.57
C HIS A 158 -18.54 -7.16 1.38
N ASP A 159 -19.66 -6.50 1.65
CA ASP A 159 -20.30 -5.61 0.70
C ASP A 159 -19.65 -4.20 0.66
N GLU A 160 -20.26 -3.29 -0.10
CA GLU A 160 -19.77 -1.92 -0.27
C GLU A 160 -19.77 -1.09 1.04
N GLU A 161 -20.54 -1.49 2.04
CA GLU A 161 -20.63 -0.84 3.35
C GLU A 161 -19.73 -1.51 4.41
N GLY A 162 -19.17 -2.69 4.07
CA GLY A 162 -18.30 -3.48 4.92
C GLY A 162 -19.00 -4.58 5.72
N HIS A 163 -20.28 -4.87 5.44
CA HIS A 163 -20.96 -5.99 6.08
C HIS A 163 -20.57 -7.32 5.44
N ILE A 164 -20.42 -8.34 6.28
CA ILE A 164 -20.03 -9.69 5.85
C ILE A 164 -21.02 -10.23 4.81
N SER A 165 -20.48 -10.81 3.76
CA SER A 165 -21.25 -11.42 2.68
C SER A 165 -20.59 -12.67 2.13
N GLU A 166 -21.36 -13.74 1.96
CA GLU A 166 -20.95 -14.99 1.32
C GLU A 166 -21.45 -15.11 -0.13
N ASP A 167 -22.00 -14.01 -0.70
CA ASP A 167 -22.45 -13.98 -2.10
C ASP A 167 -21.26 -14.14 -3.06
N PRO A 168 -21.19 -15.23 -3.84
CA PRO A 168 -20.07 -15.46 -4.76
C PRO A 168 -19.98 -14.42 -5.87
N THR A 169 -21.10 -13.83 -6.30
CA THR A 169 -21.12 -12.77 -7.32
C THR A 169 -20.49 -11.48 -6.78
N LEU A 170 -20.79 -11.13 -5.53
CA LEU A 170 -20.19 -10.00 -4.86
C LEU A 170 -18.70 -10.24 -4.62
N ARG A 171 -18.32 -11.43 -4.19
CA ARG A 171 -16.91 -11.82 -4.01
C ARG A 171 -16.09 -11.58 -5.27
N ILE A 172 -16.57 -12.01 -6.44
CA ILE A 172 -15.88 -11.79 -7.73
C ILE A 172 -15.67 -10.28 -7.95
N LYS A 173 -16.74 -9.48 -7.82
CA LYS A 173 -16.66 -8.02 -8.05
C LYS A 173 -15.69 -7.32 -7.11
N MET A 174 -15.69 -7.70 -5.83
CA MET A 174 -14.78 -7.12 -4.83
C MET A 174 -13.33 -7.51 -5.09
N MET A 175 -13.07 -8.75 -5.49
CA MET A 175 -11.74 -9.19 -5.90
C MET A 175 -11.26 -8.45 -7.15
N ASP A 176 -12.09 -8.36 -8.19
CA ASP A 176 -11.76 -7.64 -9.42
C ASP A 176 -11.44 -6.18 -9.12
N LYS A 177 -12.25 -5.52 -8.28
CA LYS A 177 -11.99 -4.16 -7.83
C LYS A 177 -10.63 -4.05 -7.16
N ARG A 178 -10.36 -4.88 -6.15
CA ARG A 178 -9.09 -4.83 -5.41
C ARG A 178 -7.89 -5.10 -6.32
N MET A 179 -7.95 -6.14 -7.14
CA MET A 179 -6.84 -6.51 -8.03
C MET A 179 -6.60 -5.50 -9.15
N SER A 180 -7.65 -4.83 -9.65
CA SER A 180 -7.51 -3.80 -10.68
C SER A 180 -6.72 -2.58 -10.23
N LYS A 181 -6.50 -2.37 -8.93
CA LYS A 181 -5.61 -1.34 -8.40
C LYS A 181 -4.18 -1.50 -8.92
N LEU A 182 -3.71 -2.72 -9.18
CA LEU A 182 -2.37 -2.94 -9.75
C LEU A 182 -2.22 -2.31 -11.13
N ASN A 183 -3.29 -2.29 -11.93
CA ASN A 183 -3.26 -1.60 -13.22
C ASN A 183 -3.13 -0.08 -13.06
N LEU A 184 -3.78 0.50 -12.05
CA LEU A 184 -3.62 1.92 -11.73
C LEU A 184 -2.20 2.21 -11.25
N VAL A 185 -1.65 1.37 -10.37
CA VAL A 185 -0.27 1.47 -9.90
C VAL A 185 0.70 1.52 -11.08
N LEU A 186 0.57 0.58 -12.03
CA LEU A 186 1.44 0.52 -13.21
C LEU A 186 1.33 1.73 -14.13
N GLN A 187 0.17 2.39 -14.17
CA GLN A 187 -0.08 3.57 -15.00
C GLN A 187 0.39 4.87 -14.35
N GLU A 188 0.26 4.98 -13.03
CA GLU A 188 0.46 6.24 -12.31
C GLU A 188 1.85 6.36 -11.67
N ILE A 189 2.51 5.23 -11.34
CA ILE A 189 3.89 5.28 -10.84
C ILE A 189 4.84 5.61 -12.00
N GLN A 190 5.71 6.60 -11.78
CA GLN A 190 6.70 7.02 -12.76
C GLN A 190 7.72 5.92 -13.03
N ASP A 191 8.29 5.90 -14.23
CA ASP A 191 9.22 4.82 -14.62
C ASP A 191 10.48 4.82 -13.78
N GLU A 192 10.95 5.98 -13.30
CA GLU A 192 12.07 6.11 -12.38
C GLU A 192 11.82 5.44 -11.01
N ASP A 193 10.55 5.35 -10.61
CA ASP A 193 10.17 4.65 -9.38
C ASP A 193 9.91 3.14 -9.60
N LYS A 194 9.86 2.67 -10.85
CA LYS A 194 9.69 1.25 -11.17
C LYS A 194 11.02 0.50 -11.26
N ALA A 195 12.04 1.14 -11.84
CA ALA A 195 13.37 0.58 -11.94
C ALA A 195 14.42 1.69 -12.15
N LEU A 196 15.57 1.53 -11.53
CA LEU A 196 16.74 2.36 -11.78
C LEU A 196 17.67 1.65 -12.75
N SER A 197 18.22 2.40 -13.70
CA SER A 197 19.14 1.90 -14.72
C SER A 197 20.46 2.66 -14.63
N TYR A 198 21.58 1.92 -14.60
CA TYR A 198 22.90 2.49 -14.53
C TYR A 198 23.71 2.10 -15.78
N ASN A 199 24.43 3.07 -16.37
CA ASN A 199 25.26 2.88 -17.55
C ASN A 199 24.50 2.39 -18.79
N GLU A 200 23.36 2.98 -19.09
CA GLU A 200 22.47 2.60 -20.22
C GLU A 200 23.17 2.57 -21.60
N ASN A 201 24.28 3.30 -21.75
CA ASN A 201 25.05 3.33 -23.00
C ASN A 201 26.23 2.32 -23.02
N SER A 202 26.34 1.43 -22.06
CA SER A 202 27.37 0.39 -22.02
C SER A 202 26.85 -0.95 -22.53
N ASP A 203 27.78 -1.85 -22.89
CA ASP A 203 27.45 -3.21 -23.33
C ASP A 203 26.79 -4.04 -22.20
N ILE A 204 26.94 -3.61 -20.96
CA ILE A 204 26.33 -4.23 -19.77
C ILE A 204 25.59 -3.15 -19.00
N VAL A 205 24.28 -3.34 -18.81
CA VAL A 205 23.41 -2.49 -18.01
C VAL A 205 23.06 -3.22 -16.74
N ILE A 206 23.23 -2.53 -15.58
CA ILE A 206 22.81 -3.03 -14.27
C ILE A 206 21.52 -2.28 -13.91
N THR A 207 20.48 -3.03 -13.57
CA THR A 207 19.21 -2.50 -13.07
C THR A 207 19.01 -2.93 -11.61
N SER A 208 18.37 -2.09 -10.82
CA SER A 208 18.01 -2.34 -9.42
C SER A 208 16.53 -2.06 -9.15
#